data_86e000a8bd04cb731ec610dc058c6844
#
_entry.id   86e000a8bd04cb731ec610dc058c6844
#
_cell.length_a   1.000
_cell.length_b   1.000
_cell.length_c   1.000
_cell.angle_alpha   90.00
_cell.angle_beta   90.00
_cell.angle_gamma   90.00
#
_symmetry.space_group_name_H-M   'P 1'
#
loop_
_entity.id
_entity.type
_entity.pdbx_description
1 polymer ?
#
loop_
_entity_poly.entity_id
_entity_poly.type
_entity_poly.pdbx_seq_one_letter_code
_entity_poly.pdbx_strand_id
1 'polypeptide(L)'
;MLGVAQAADTTPAQQLAYWSAQAGVAGSAVRGQAFFNSRHGGQWSCASCHGMPPTADGKHASTGKTIAPLAPAFNSQALTDTAKVDKWFRRNCKDVLSRECSPGEKADVLAYLNGLK
;
A
#
# COMPACT_ATOMS: atom_id res chain seq x y z
N MET A 1 13.35 31.04 6.36
CA MET A 1 12.51 30.10 6.97
C MET A 1 12.75 28.69 6.48
N LEU A 2 12.82 27.84 7.40
CA LEU A 2 13.06 26.46 7.09
C LEU A 2 11.93 25.87 6.28
N GLY A 3 12.26 25.26 5.17
CA GLY A 3 11.35 24.36 4.53
C GLY A 3 10.90 23.36 5.59
N VAL A 4 9.63 23.41 5.91
CA VAL A 4 9.08 22.49 6.86
C VAL A 4 9.09 21.13 6.21
N ALA A 5 9.98 20.25 6.69
CA ALA A 5 9.79 18.84 6.41
C ALA A 5 8.37 18.51 6.88
N GLN A 6 7.54 18.01 6.02
CA GLN A 6 6.21 17.57 6.43
C GLN A 6 6.37 16.52 7.52
N ALA A 7 5.91 16.86 8.71
CA ALA A 7 5.85 15.90 9.78
C ALA A 7 4.92 14.77 9.36
N ALA A 8 5.32 13.55 9.62
CA ALA A 8 4.46 12.40 9.46
C ALA A 8 3.23 12.55 10.37
N ASP A 9 2.03 12.34 9.84
CA ASP A 9 0.80 12.41 10.62
C ASP A 9 0.27 11.02 11.00
N THR A 10 0.93 9.97 10.56
CA THR A 10 0.57 8.60 10.88
C THR A 10 1.82 7.71 10.80
N THR A 11 1.66 6.44 11.15
CA THR A 11 2.71 5.44 11.04
C THR A 11 2.16 4.21 10.33
N PRO A 12 3.03 3.33 9.79
CA PRO A 12 2.57 2.06 9.24
C PRO A 12 1.74 1.23 10.21
N ALA A 13 2.13 1.19 11.49
CA ALA A 13 1.39 0.48 12.52
C ALA A 13 0.01 1.11 12.80
N GLN A 14 -0.04 2.44 12.85
CA GLN A 14 -1.31 3.16 13.06
C GLN A 14 -2.27 2.97 11.88
N GLN A 15 -1.76 2.95 10.66
CA GLN A 15 -2.58 2.69 9.47
C GLN A 15 -3.16 1.28 9.50
N LEU A 16 -2.35 0.29 9.85
CA LEU A 16 -2.82 -1.09 9.99
C LEU A 16 -3.90 -1.20 11.08
N ALA A 17 -3.68 -0.57 12.23
CA ALA A 17 -4.65 -0.56 13.33
C ALA A 17 -5.96 0.10 12.92
N TYR A 18 -5.89 1.23 12.24
CA TYR A 18 -7.07 1.97 11.80
C TYR A 18 -7.94 1.10 10.86
N TRP A 19 -7.34 0.53 9.81
CA TRP A 19 -8.10 -0.23 8.84
C TRP A 19 -8.57 -1.58 9.37
N SER A 20 -7.81 -2.20 10.28
CA SER A 20 -8.26 -3.40 10.99
C SER A 20 -9.50 -3.08 11.84
N ALA A 21 -9.51 -1.95 12.53
CA ALA A 21 -10.68 -1.52 13.30
C ALA A 21 -11.89 -1.25 12.40
N GLN A 22 -11.70 -0.60 11.26
CA GLN A 22 -12.76 -0.37 10.29
C GLN A 22 -13.32 -1.67 9.72
N ALA A 23 -12.47 -2.66 9.54
CA ALA A 23 -12.86 -3.98 9.03
C ALA A 23 -13.53 -4.85 10.09
N GLY A 24 -13.31 -4.56 11.37
CA GLY A 24 -13.77 -5.38 12.48
C GLY A 24 -12.97 -6.68 12.65
N VAL A 25 -11.82 -6.79 12.00
CA VAL A 25 -10.95 -7.98 12.07
C VAL A 25 -9.51 -7.55 11.77
N ALA A 26 -8.55 -8.19 12.42
CA ALA A 26 -7.13 -7.92 12.18
C ALA A 26 -6.73 -8.23 10.74
N GLY A 27 -5.93 -7.35 10.14
CA GLY A 27 -5.35 -7.58 8.83
C GLY A 27 -4.43 -8.80 8.85
N SER A 28 -4.40 -9.53 7.73
CA SER A 28 -3.59 -10.73 7.56
C SER A 28 -2.55 -10.53 6.46
N ALA A 29 -1.27 -10.71 6.82
CA ALA A 29 -0.18 -10.61 5.86
C ALA A 29 -0.29 -11.66 4.75
N VAL A 30 -0.76 -12.86 5.06
CA VAL A 30 -0.94 -13.93 4.07
C VAL A 30 -2.00 -13.56 3.05
N ARG A 31 -3.16 -13.09 3.53
CA ARG A 31 -4.20 -12.60 2.62
C ARG A 31 -3.74 -11.38 1.83
N GLY A 32 -3.00 -10.48 2.48
CA GLY A 32 -2.47 -9.28 1.84
C GLY A 32 -1.50 -9.60 0.72
N GLN A 33 -0.63 -10.58 0.90
CA GLN A 33 0.28 -11.02 -0.14
C GLN A 33 -0.48 -11.59 -1.34
N ALA A 34 -1.45 -12.46 -1.10
CA ALA A 34 -2.25 -13.04 -2.17
C ALA A 34 -3.01 -11.95 -2.94
N PHE A 35 -3.61 -11.01 -2.21
CA PHE A 35 -4.34 -9.89 -2.79
C PHE A 35 -3.43 -9.00 -3.62
N PHE A 36 -2.27 -8.64 -3.09
CA PHE A 36 -1.30 -7.76 -3.74
C PHE A 36 -0.77 -8.34 -5.05
N ASN A 37 -0.57 -9.65 -5.09
CA ASN A 37 -0.01 -10.34 -6.24
C ASN A 37 -1.05 -10.78 -7.28
N SER A 38 -2.33 -10.71 -6.95
CA SER A 38 -3.41 -11.14 -7.85
C SER A 38 -3.78 -10.04 -8.84
N ARG A 39 -4.12 -10.43 -10.05
CA ARG A 39 -4.69 -9.51 -11.07
C ARG A 39 -6.19 -9.30 -10.91
N HIS A 40 -6.84 -10.04 -10.01
CA HIS A 40 -8.28 -9.93 -9.75
C HIS A 40 -9.15 -9.99 -11.01
N GLY A 41 -8.74 -10.77 -12.00
CA GLY A 41 -9.42 -10.86 -13.28
C GLY A 41 -9.13 -9.72 -14.26
N GLY A 42 -8.28 -8.78 -13.87
CA GLY A 42 -7.90 -7.62 -14.68
C GLY A 42 -6.54 -7.78 -15.35
N GLN A 43 -6.03 -6.65 -15.84
CA GLN A 43 -4.76 -6.59 -16.57
C GLN A 43 -3.56 -6.54 -15.64
N TRP A 44 -3.68 -5.87 -14.49
CA TRP A 44 -2.56 -5.63 -13.57
C TRP A 44 -2.88 -6.09 -12.16
N SER A 45 -1.82 -6.46 -11.43
CA SER A 45 -1.83 -6.59 -9.97
C SER A 45 -1.16 -5.36 -9.35
N CYS A 46 -1.28 -5.18 -8.04
CA CYS A 46 -0.48 -4.18 -7.34
C CYS A 46 1.02 -4.44 -7.58
N ALA A 47 1.42 -5.71 -7.56
CA ALA A 47 2.80 -6.12 -7.81
C ALA A 47 3.31 -5.77 -9.20
N SER A 48 2.42 -5.61 -10.19
CA SER A 48 2.82 -5.24 -11.55
C SER A 48 3.59 -3.93 -11.60
N CYS A 49 3.23 -2.97 -10.74
CA CYS A 49 3.89 -1.67 -10.64
C CYS A 49 4.89 -1.61 -9.48
N HIS A 50 4.55 -2.22 -8.36
CA HIS A 50 5.30 -2.05 -7.10
C HIS A 50 6.33 -3.14 -6.83
N GLY A 51 6.33 -4.23 -7.60
CA GLY A 51 7.26 -5.34 -7.42
C GLY A 51 6.71 -6.46 -6.57
N MET A 52 7.41 -7.58 -6.61
CA MET A 52 7.02 -8.81 -5.93
C MET A 52 8.26 -9.44 -5.29
N PRO A 53 8.55 -9.12 -4.02
CA PRO A 53 7.85 -8.20 -3.11
C PRO A 53 8.18 -6.73 -3.38
N PRO A 54 7.38 -5.77 -2.88
CA PRO A 54 7.60 -4.34 -3.11
C PRO A 54 8.66 -3.75 -2.17
N THR A 55 9.86 -4.29 -2.23
CA THR A 55 11.00 -3.93 -1.36
C THR A 55 12.06 -3.13 -2.12
N ALA A 56 11.85 -2.84 -3.39
CA ALA A 56 12.73 -2.05 -4.24
C ALA A 56 11.88 -1.10 -5.08
N ASP A 57 12.52 -0.22 -5.85
CA ASP A 57 11.81 0.67 -6.75
C ASP A 57 11.00 -0.13 -7.76
N GLY A 58 9.74 0.27 -7.94
CA GLY A 58 8.88 -0.25 -8.98
C GLY A 58 8.76 0.74 -10.13
N LYS A 59 7.93 0.39 -11.12
CA LYS A 59 7.63 1.26 -12.26
C LYS A 59 6.15 1.20 -12.58
N HIS A 60 5.56 2.38 -12.78
CA HIS A 60 4.16 2.46 -13.19
C HIS A 60 3.98 1.76 -14.56
N ALA A 61 2.98 0.88 -14.65
CA ALA A 61 2.80 0.02 -15.83
C ALA A 61 2.57 0.82 -17.12
N SER A 62 1.87 1.95 -17.06
CA SER A 62 1.56 2.73 -18.26
C SER A 62 2.49 3.92 -18.47
N THR A 63 2.99 4.56 -17.42
CA THR A 63 3.81 5.78 -17.54
C THR A 63 5.31 5.52 -17.46
N GLY A 64 5.73 4.38 -16.92
CA GLY A 64 7.14 4.08 -16.68
C GLY A 64 7.76 4.88 -15.54
N LYS A 65 6.98 5.70 -14.81
CA LYS A 65 7.49 6.46 -13.67
C LYS A 65 7.99 5.52 -12.58
N THR A 66 9.15 5.86 -12.03
CA THR A 66 9.71 5.15 -10.88
C THR A 66 8.84 5.35 -9.65
N ILE A 67 8.58 4.27 -8.93
CA ILE A 67 7.81 4.27 -7.69
C ILE A 67 8.70 3.78 -6.57
N ALA A 68 8.81 4.56 -5.49
CA ALA A 68 9.60 4.18 -4.32
C ALA A 68 9.05 2.89 -3.68
N PRO A 69 9.87 2.13 -2.94
CA PRO A 69 9.40 0.92 -2.27
C PRO A 69 8.21 1.20 -1.34
N LEU A 70 7.24 0.30 -1.33
CA LEU A 70 6.08 0.41 -0.44
C LEU A 70 6.34 -0.15 0.95
N ALA A 71 7.27 -1.10 1.08
CA ALA A 71 7.55 -1.72 2.36
C ALA A 71 8.28 -0.75 3.29
N PRO A 72 7.73 -0.47 4.49
CA PRO A 72 8.35 0.50 5.41
C PRO A 72 9.79 0.17 5.82
N ALA A 73 10.14 -1.11 5.88
CA ALA A 73 11.52 -1.51 6.19
C ALA A 73 12.53 -1.05 5.14
N PHE A 74 12.08 -0.75 3.92
CA PHE A 74 12.93 -0.33 2.80
C PHE A 74 12.70 1.12 2.38
N ASN A 75 11.73 1.79 3.00
CA ASN A 75 11.40 3.19 2.74
C ASN A 75 10.80 3.80 4.01
N SER A 76 11.61 4.56 4.74
CA SER A 76 11.21 5.13 6.03
C SER A 76 10.03 6.12 5.94
N GLN A 77 9.72 6.62 4.74
CA GLN A 77 8.60 7.54 4.54
C GLN A 77 7.32 6.82 4.10
N ALA A 78 7.40 5.52 3.79
CA ALA A 78 6.24 4.77 3.38
C ALA A 78 5.19 4.73 4.50
N LEU A 79 3.93 4.98 4.13
CA LEU A 79 2.79 4.87 5.04
C LEU A 79 2.84 5.82 6.25
N THR A 80 3.46 6.98 6.06
CA THR A 80 3.60 7.99 7.12
C THR A 80 2.77 9.26 6.88
N ASP A 81 2.01 9.31 5.80
CA ASP A 81 1.16 10.44 5.43
C ASP A 81 -0.22 9.91 5.07
N THR A 82 -1.23 10.23 5.88
CA THR A 82 -2.59 9.72 5.72
C THR A 82 -3.16 10.05 4.34
N ALA A 83 -3.01 11.30 3.90
CA ALA A 83 -3.55 11.72 2.60
C ALA A 83 -2.92 10.95 1.44
N LYS A 84 -1.62 10.67 1.52
CA LYS A 84 -0.92 9.89 0.51
C LYS A 84 -1.34 8.42 0.52
N VAL A 85 -1.53 7.84 1.69
CA VAL A 85 -2.02 6.46 1.82
C VAL A 85 -3.41 6.34 1.21
N ASP A 86 -4.32 7.26 1.54
CA ASP A 86 -5.68 7.26 1.01
C ASP A 86 -5.69 7.41 -0.52
N LYS A 87 -4.87 8.32 -1.04
CA LYS A 87 -4.72 8.53 -2.48
C LYS A 87 -4.16 7.29 -3.18
N TRP A 88 -3.16 6.65 -2.57
CA TRP A 88 -2.55 5.45 -3.11
C TRP A 88 -3.58 4.31 -3.20
N PHE A 89 -4.32 4.05 -2.13
CA PHE A 89 -5.36 3.03 -2.16
C PHE A 89 -6.43 3.34 -3.21
N ARG A 90 -6.90 4.59 -3.25
CA ARG A 90 -7.95 4.99 -4.19
C ARG A 90 -7.53 4.76 -5.64
N ARG A 91 -6.30 5.17 -5.99
CA ARG A 91 -5.80 5.03 -7.36
C ARG A 91 -5.50 3.59 -7.73
N ASN A 92 -4.77 2.89 -6.86
CA ASN A 92 -4.35 1.52 -7.16
C ASN A 92 -5.53 0.55 -7.18
N CYS A 93 -6.45 0.67 -6.26
CA CYS A 93 -7.62 -0.19 -6.24
C CYS A 93 -8.49 0.04 -7.48
N LYS A 94 -8.63 1.30 -7.91
CA LYS A 94 -9.35 1.61 -9.16
C LYS A 94 -8.65 0.98 -10.36
N ASP A 95 -7.34 1.11 -10.46
CA ASP A 95 -6.57 0.58 -11.59
C ASP A 95 -6.60 -0.94 -11.66
N VAL A 96 -6.52 -1.61 -10.51
CA VAL A 96 -6.41 -3.07 -10.43
C VAL A 96 -7.78 -3.75 -10.36
N LEU A 97 -8.72 -3.17 -9.62
CA LEU A 97 -10.02 -3.78 -9.30
C LEU A 97 -11.20 -3.09 -9.95
N SER A 98 -11.00 -1.89 -10.52
CA SER A 98 -12.08 -1.03 -11.03
C SER A 98 -13.10 -0.62 -9.95
N ARG A 99 -12.68 -0.62 -8.68
CA ARG A 99 -13.49 -0.22 -7.53
C ARG A 99 -12.58 0.20 -6.38
N GLU A 100 -13.17 0.74 -5.33
CA GLU A 100 -12.44 0.96 -4.08
C GLU A 100 -12.16 -0.38 -3.39
N CYS A 101 -11.06 -0.43 -2.65
CA CYS A 101 -10.77 -1.56 -1.77
C CYS A 101 -11.61 -1.45 -0.50
N SER A 102 -12.04 -2.59 0.03
CA SER A 102 -12.71 -2.65 1.32
C SER A 102 -11.71 -2.37 2.47
N PRO A 103 -12.21 -1.98 3.67
CA PRO A 103 -11.33 -1.85 4.83
C PRO A 103 -10.51 -3.10 5.12
N GLY A 104 -11.10 -4.29 4.97
CA GLY A 104 -10.40 -5.57 5.17
C GLY A 104 -9.28 -5.79 4.18
N GLU A 105 -9.52 -5.47 2.92
CA GLU A 105 -8.48 -5.55 1.88
C GLU A 105 -7.33 -4.59 2.17
N LYS A 106 -7.63 -3.37 2.59
CA LYS A 106 -6.61 -2.39 2.99
C LYS A 106 -5.80 -2.87 4.18
N ALA A 107 -6.46 -3.39 5.20
CA ALA A 107 -5.78 -3.93 6.39
C ALA A 107 -4.87 -5.10 6.03
N ASP A 108 -5.33 -6.00 5.17
CA ASP A 108 -4.52 -7.15 4.73
C ASP A 108 -3.27 -6.70 3.96
N VAL A 109 -3.41 -5.77 3.04
CA VAL A 109 -2.27 -5.21 2.30
C VAL A 109 -1.28 -4.54 3.25
N LEU A 110 -1.78 -3.74 4.20
CA LEU A 110 -0.90 -3.08 5.17
C LEU A 110 -0.17 -4.08 6.06
N ALA A 111 -0.83 -5.16 6.49
CA ALA A 111 -0.19 -6.22 7.25
C ALA A 111 0.93 -6.88 6.44
N TYR A 112 0.70 -7.12 5.16
CA TYR A 112 1.71 -7.66 4.26
C TYR A 112 2.90 -6.72 4.13
N LEU A 113 2.66 -5.44 3.82
CA LEU A 113 3.74 -4.46 3.63
C LEU A 113 4.56 -4.27 4.90
N ASN A 114 3.90 -4.18 6.05
CA ASN A 114 4.58 -3.97 7.34
C ASN A 114 5.42 -5.18 7.76
N GLY A 115 5.08 -6.36 7.29
CA GLY A 115 5.81 -7.59 7.61
C GLY A 115 7.03 -7.85 6.75
N LEU A 116 7.23 -7.10 5.66
CA LEU A 116 8.38 -7.30 4.78
C LEU A 116 9.65 -6.74 5.43
N LYS A 117 10.71 -7.55 5.40
CA LYS A 117 12.00 -7.24 6.02
C LYS A 117 13.13 -7.35 5.01
#